data_1a610a0d0cc4c9efbb9e5da510f334b1
#
_entry.id   1a610a0d0cc4c9efbb9e5da510f334b1
#
_cell.length_a   1.000
_cell.length_b   1.000
_cell.length_c   1.000
_cell.angle_alpha   90.00
_cell.angle_beta   90.00
_cell.angle_gamma   90.00
#
_symmetry.space_group_name_H-M   'P 1'
#
loop_
_entity.id
_entity.type
_entity.pdbx_description
1 polymer ?
#
loop_
_entity_poly.entity_id
_entity_poly.type
_entity_poly.pdbx_seq_one_letter_code
_entity_poly.pdbx_strand_id
1 'polypeptide(L)'
;MPGREWSPRTDPSRSPEALLARTAASLRAAGVRIGYMQLDDWYYGGVVYEGAVTCVRDWAARRDWFPRGLRSFSARAQVPLLLYLPYLCNDTALGAKYPLAVEPPSRAKLGGVADPPYPSSHGCAWPQNRTCAGRFALPVPHASAAFYADLFAAAQAEGMVSFEHDFVGQDATNFGWDRSLGSGSAWLQGMGRAAAERRVPMQLCLATGSDLLESLSMPWVTNARASGDYAFCADSWDIGFASMLHWAVGVRPFKDVMWTTSHQPGSPYENTTLLPSMYRRCLDRHGRHAQPNVQLDALFSAFSTGPVGVGDGDGFTDAALALATCRADGRLLPPAKPLTPLDRSWGAAAEAGWLVGSYSAPAGGGGAAADGGDRPSAAGEDELSPLLWQYVVAIDTPCGSAPPLNVARDLYWPPPPVNASTRELARVEVRPRARQFAMHRWGTACRQGEPAYEPSSCVALVGGATADFTMCTTPGSKFANGTHSWALSTLAPLLPGAGWVLLGERDKFVGVSANRFAAVDGSDAAVLRFEVFGMTGEVVHVLAVTPPPKATVVAATATLTAPHVLCSIDQQSASMVCCVLSASADAKGAAEAC
;
A
#
# COMPACT_ATOMS: atom_id res chain seq x y z
N MET A 1 -3.15 10.23 -5.72
CA MET A 1 -3.51 11.37 -6.56
C MET A 1 -4.82 11.92 -6.03
N PRO A 2 -4.99 13.20 -5.77
CA PRO A 2 -6.27 13.79 -6.00
C PRO A 2 -6.40 13.76 -7.53
N GLY A 3 -7.10 12.74 -8.02
CA GLY A 3 -6.96 12.15 -9.31
C GLY A 3 -7.05 13.13 -10.47
N ARG A 4 -6.67 12.67 -11.64
CA ARG A 4 -6.97 13.27 -12.94
C ARG A 4 -8.41 13.82 -13.01
N GLU A 5 -9.28 13.34 -12.15
CA GLU A 5 -10.69 13.62 -12.01
C GLU A 5 -11.03 15.00 -11.48
N TRP A 6 -10.26 15.44 -10.49
CA TRP A 6 -10.39 16.76 -9.88
C TRP A 6 -9.27 17.69 -10.33
N SER A 7 -8.59 17.32 -11.43
CA SER A 7 -7.56 18.18 -11.99
C SER A 7 -8.21 19.50 -12.43
N PRO A 8 -7.46 20.60 -12.37
CA PRO A 8 -7.92 21.92 -12.85
C PRO A 8 -8.37 21.95 -14.30
N ARG A 9 -8.09 20.90 -15.08
CA ARG A 9 -8.56 20.75 -16.44
C ARG A 9 -10.07 20.58 -16.55
N THR A 10 -10.71 20.10 -15.48
CA THR A 10 -12.14 19.78 -15.46
C THR A 10 -13.01 20.92 -14.96
N ASP A 11 -12.43 21.88 -14.23
CA ASP A 11 -13.13 23.11 -13.83
C ASP A 11 -12.24 24.35 -14.04
N PRO A 12 -12.23 24.91 -15.25
CA PRO A 12 -11.41 26.07 -15.58
C PRO A 12 -11.80 27.34 -14.81
N SER A 13 -12.96 27.37 -14.14
CA SER A 13 -13.39 28.48 -13.31
C SER A 13 -12.70 28.52 -11.94
N ARG A 14 -12.05 27.45 -11.52
CA ARG A 14 -11.38 27.33 -10.22
C ARG A 14 -9.85 27.38 -10.38
N SER A 15 -9.20 28.17 -9.53
CA SER A 15 -7.74 28.12 -9.43
C SER A 15 -7.27 26.71 -9.01
N PRO A 16 -6.40 26.05 -9.80
CA PRO A 16 -5.83 24.73 -9.45
C PRO A 16 -5.20 24.70 -8.08
N GLU A 17 -4.38 25.69 -7.78
CA GLU A 17 -3.73 25.85 -6.48
C GLU A 17 -4.74 25.94 -5.33
N ALA A 18 -5.83 26.70 -5.53
CA ALA A 18 -6.87 26.83 -4.52
C ALA A 18 -7.65 25.53 -4.31
N LEU A 19 -7.91 24.76 -5.36
CA LEU A 19 -8.58 23.46 -5.27
C LEU A 19 -7.74 22.48 -4.46
N LEU A 20 -6.46 22.30 -4.81
CA LEU A 20 -5.55 21.40 -4.09
C LEU A 20 -5.37 21.81 -2.62
N ALA A 21 -5.26 23.11 -2.34
CA ALA A 21 -5.16 23.60 -0.96
C ALA A 21 -6.43 23.30 -0.15
N ARG A 22 -7.63 23.42 -0.76
CA ARG A 22 -8.89 23.04 -0.10
C ARG A 22 -8.97 21.53 0.13
N THR A 23 -8.59 20.70 -0.84
CA THR A 23 -8.54 19.24 -0.67
C THR A 23 -7.65 18.85 0.51
N ALA A 24 -6.44 19.43 0.60
CA ALA A 24 -5.56 19.20 1.75
C ALA A 24 -6.16 19.67 3.08
N ALA A 25 -6.86 20.80 3.08
CA ALA A 25 -7.53 21.32 4.27
C ALA A 25 -8.75 20.46 4.66
N SER A 26 -9.53 19.99 3.69
CA SER A 26 -10.68 19.09 3.91
C SER A 26 -10.25 17.77 4.54
N LEU A 27 -9.19 17.13 4.04
CA LEU A 27 -8.62 15.91 4.62
C LEU A 27 -8.19 16.14 6.08
N ARG A 28 -7.48 17.25 6.36
CA ARG A 28 -7.10 17.59 7.75
C ARG A 28 -8.29 17.83 8.66
N ALA A 29 -9.31 18.54 8.17
CA ALA A 29 -10.53 18.79 8.93
C ALA A 29 -11.29 17.50 9.23
N ALA A 30 -11.23 16.51 8.34
CA ALA A 30 -11.75 15.17 8.54
C ALA A 30 -10.86 14.29 9.46
N GLY A 31 -9.75 14.83 9.99
CA GLY A 31 -8.79 14.08 10.83
C GLY A 31 -7.81 13.20 10.05
N VAL A 32 -7.86 13.20 8.72
CA VAL A 32 -6.97 12.41 7.86
C VAL A 32 -5.71 13.21 7.56
N ARG A 33 -4.58 12.79 8.12
CA ARG A 33 -3.28 13.39 7.88
C ARG A 33 -2.56 12.70 6.74
N ILE A 34 -2.13 13.47 5.75
CA ILE A 34 -1.38 12.96 4.60
C ILE A 34 0.10 13.30 4.70
N GLY A 35 0.97 12.37 4.33
CA GLY A 35 2.41 12.54 4.36
C GLY A 35 2.95 13.41 3.22
N TYR A 36 2.34 13.31 2.04
CA TYR A 36 2.65 14.13 0.87
C TYR A 36 1.47 14.15 -0.10
N MET A 37 1.48 15.11 -1.01
CA MET A 37 0.55 15.20 -2.14
C MET A 37 1.32 14.93 -3.43
N GLN A 38 0.84 13.98 -4.22
CA GLN A 38 1.39 13.71 -5.55
C GLN A 38 0.82 14.69 -6.56
N LEU A 39 1.70 15.33 -7.31
CA LEU A 39 1.36 16.14 -8.47
C LEU A 39 1.75 15.36 -9.72
N ASP A 40 0.74 15.00 -10.49
CA ASP A 40 0.87 14.16 -11.67
C ASP A 40 1.17 14.98 -12.96
N ASP A 41 0.98 14.41 -14.13
CA ASP A 41 1.33 14.88 -15.47
C ASP A 41 0.79 16.26 -15.88
N TRP A 42 -0.02 16.90 -15.05
CA TRP A 42 -0.75 18.11 -15.39
C TRP A 42 -0.18 19.42 -14.81
N TYR A 43 0.76 19.36 -13.84
CA TYR A 43 1.21 20.57 -13.11
C TYR A 43 2.29 21.38 -13.82
N TYR A 44 2.98 20.83 -14.81
CA TYR A 44 4.09 21.46 -15.52
C TYR A 44 3.77 21.81 -16.99
N GLY A 45 4.67 22.57 -17.63
CA GLY A 45 4.59 22.87 -19.06
C GLY A 45 4.93 21.66 -19.91
N GLY A 46 4.04 21.29 -20.81
CA GLY A 46 4.25 20.15 -21.71
C GLY A 46 3.40 20.27 -22.95
N VAL A 47 3.54 19.32 -23.86
CA VAL A 47 2.63 19.18 -24.99
C VAL A 47 1.36 18.55 -24.49
N VAL A 48 0.25 19.29 -24.59
CA VAL A 48 -1.08 18.79 -24.25
C VAL A 48 -1.67 18.13 -25.50
N TYR A 49 -2.03 16.86 -25.37
CA TYR A 49 -2.68 16.11 -26.44
C TYR A 49 -4.00 15.52 -25.91
N GLU A 50 -5.14 15.88 -26.50
CA GLU A 50 -6.49 15.47 -26.05
C GLU A 50 -6.74 15.62 -24.53
N GLY A 51 -6.17 16.66 -23.91
CA GLY A 51 -6.28 16.90 -22.49
C GLY A 51 -5.26 16.17 -21.62
N ALA A 52 -4.41 15.29 -22.20
CA ALA A 52 -3.29 14.65 -21.51
C ALA A 52 -1.96 15.32 -21.87
N VAL A 53 -1.07 15.46 -20.89
CA VAL A 53 0.33 15.82 -21.14
C VAL A 53 1.06 14.58 -21.62
N THR A 54 1.60 14.63 -22.82
CA THR A 54 2.30 13.50 -23.43
C THR A 54 3.81 13.56 -23.26
N CYS A 55 4.38 14.77 -23.15
CA CYS A 55 5.81 14.97 -22.85
C CYS A 55 6.03 16.32 -22.17
N VAL A 56 7.18 16.48 -21.51
CA VAL A 56 7.54 17.65 -20.70
C VAL A 56 8.59 18.49 -21.45
N ARG A 57 8.24 19.74 -21.78
CA ARG A 57 9.20 20.70 -22.32
C ARG A 57 10.03 21.40 -21.25
N ASP A 58 9.35 21.73 -20.17
CA ASP A 58 9.96 22.38 -19.02
C ASP A 58 9.39 21.73 -17.75
N TRP A 59 10.27 21.08 -16.99
CA TRP A 59 9.89 20.45 -15.73
C TRP A 59 9.78 21.47 -14.61
N ALA A 60 9.00 22.49 -14.86
CA ALA A 60 8.67 23.55 -13.92
C ALA A 60 7.15 23.70 -13.81
N ALA A 61 6.68 24.08 -12.65
CA ALA A 61 5.27 24.31 -12.44
C ALA A 61 4.73 25.42 -13.34
N ARG A 62 3.54 25.23 -13.89
CA ARG A 62 2.83 26.23 -14.66
C ARG A 62 2.57 27.46 -13.81
N ARG A 63 3.04 28.61 -14.28
CA ARG A 63 2.88 29.88 -13.57
C ARG A 63 1.44 30.38 -13.50
N ASP A 64 0.61 30.03 -14.46
CA ASP A 64 -0.83 30.32 -14.47
C ASP A 64 -1.59 29.50 -13.42
N TRP A 65 -1.07 28.33 -13.02
CA TRP A 65 -1.66 27.45 -12.03
C TRP A 65 -1.03 27.62 -10.63
N PHE A 66 0.27 27.86 -10.59
CA PHE A 66 1.04 28.08 -9.36
C PHE A 66 1.80 29.41 -9.45
N PRO A 67 1.12 30.56 -9.36
CA PRO A 67 1.72 31.87 -9.63
C PRO A 67 2.87 32.22 -8.67
N ARG A 68 2.92 31.59 -7.49
CA ARG A 68 3.99 31.77 -6.48
C ARG A 68 4.92 30.57 -6.37
N GLY A 69 4.85 29.61 -7.30
CA GLY A 69 5.65 28.38 -7.32
C GLY A 69 5.18 27.31 -6.33
N LEU A 70 5.71 26.08 -6.51
CA LEU A 70 5.31 24.91 -5.73
C LEU A 70 5.72 25.01 -4.26
N ARG A 71 6.88 25.58 -3.95
CA ARG A 71 7.33 25.77 -2.56
C ARG A 71 6.35 26.61 -1.76
N SER A 72 5.85 27.70 -2.36
CA SER A 72 4.85 28.55 -1.73
C SER A 72 3.50 27.83 -1.57
N PHE A 73 3.11 27.03 -2.56
CA PHE A 73 1.92 26.19 -2.49
C PHE A 73 2.05 25.15 -1.35
N SER A 74 3.12 24.36 -1.34
CA SER A 74 3.40 23.35 -0.31
C SER A 74 3.33 23.93 1.11
N ALA A 75 3.96 25.09 1.31
CA ALA A 75 3.96 25.76 2.61
C ALA A 75 2.54 26.19 3.05
N ARG A 76 1.71 26.75 2.14
CA ARG A 76 0.33 27.15 2.46
C ARG A 76 -0.60 25.98 2.63
N ALA A 77 -0.47 24.95 1.79
CA ALA A 77 -1.23 23.71 1.88
C ALA A 77 -0.78 22.85 3.07
N GLN A 78 0.39 23.15 3.67
CA GLN A 78 1.01 22.39 4.75
C GLN A 78 1.17 20.92 4.38
N VAL A 79 1.63 20.64 3.16
CA VAL A 79 1.81 19.28 2.64
C VAL A 79 3.04 19.21 1.76
N PRO A 80 3.98 18.27 2.03
CA PRO A 80 5.09 18.00 1.12
C PRO A 80 4.62 17.48 -0.24
N LEU A 81 5.49 17.51 -1.24
CA LEU A 81 5.12 17.16 -2.61
C LEU A 81 5.90 15.94 -3.10
N LEU A 82 5.20 15.00 -3.74
CA LEU A 82 5.79 14.05 -4.67
C LEU A 82 5.60 14.62 -6.08
N LEU A 83 6.68 14.72 -6.83
CA LEU A 83 6.65 15.23 -8.20
C LEU A 83 6.89 14.10 -9.21
N TYR A 84 6.11 14.13 -10.27
CA TYR A 84 6.02 13.12 -11.31
C TYR A 84 6.77 13.55 -12.57
N LEU A 85 7.39 12.59 -13.28
CA LEU A 85 7.99 12.80 -14.60
C LEU A 85 7.73 11.57 -15.48
N PRO A 86 7.09 11.73 -16.67
CA PRO A 86 7.02 10.69 -17.68
C PRO A 86 8.20 10.85 -18.66
N TYR A 87 7.96 11.42 -19.83
CA TYR A 87 8.93 11.69 -20.89
C TYR A 87 9.24 13.18 -21.00
N LEU A 88 10.42 13.48 -21.50
CA LEU A 88 10.74 14.81 -22.02
C LEU A 88 10.26 14.94 -23.47
N CYS A 89 9.92 16.14 -23.91
CA CYS A 89 9.77 16.42 -25.33
C CYS A 89 11.14 16.51 -26.00
N ASN A 90 11.25 16.16 -27.26
CA ASN A 90 12.51 16.25 -28.01
C ASN A 90 13.03 17.69 -28.14
N ASP A 91 12.15 18.69 -28.03
CA ASP A 91 12.45 20.11 -28.05
C ASP A 91 12.55 20.73 -26.63
N THR A 92 12.74 19.90 -25.61
CA THR A 92 12.93 20.39 -24.24
C THR A 92 14.18 21.25 -24.10
N ALA A 93 14.07 22.34 -23.32
CA ALA A 93 15.19 23.21 -23.00
C ALA A 93 16.34 22.47 -22.26
N LEU A 94 16.05 21.38 -21.59
CA LEU A 94 17.02 20.53 -20.91
C LEU A 94 18.03 19.89 -21.87
N GLY A 95 17.66 19.71 -23.17
CA GLY A 95 18.55 19.22 -24.21
C GLY A 95 19.74 20.14 -24.52
N ALA A 96 19.67 21.41 -24.16
CA ALA A 96 20.79 22.33 -24.28
C ALA A 96 21.94 22.00 -23.30
N LYS A 97 21.64 21.34 -22.19
CA LYS A 97 22.61 21.01 -21.13
C LYS A 97 23.04 19.53 -21.14
N TYR A 98 22.12 18.64 -21.55
CA TYR A 98 22.33 17.19 -21.48
C TYR A 98 22.11 16.54 -22.85
N PRO A 99 22.94 15.55 -23.22
CA PRO A 99 22.68 14.75 -24.40
C PRO A 99 21.43 13.89 -24.13
N LEU A 100 20.46 14.02 -25.03
CA LEU A 100 19.20 13.27 -24.98
C LEU A 100 19.15 12.24 -26.11
N ALA A 101 18.65 11.05 -25.79
CA ALA A 101 18.17 10.11 -26.78
C ALA A 101 16.75 10.52 -27.18
N VAL A 102 16.47 10.49 -28.46
CA VAL A 102 15.12 10.73 -29.00
C VAL A 102 14.55 9.40 -29.44
N GLU A 103 13.27 9.16 -29.15
CA GLU A 103 12.55 7.95 -29.54
C GLU A 103 12.69 7.73 -31.06
N PRO A 104 13.19 6.56 -31.54
CA PRO A 104 13.34 6.29 -32.95
C PRO A 104 11.99 6.18 -33.66
N PRO A 105 11.93 6.52 -34.97
CA PRO A 105 10.71 6.31 -35.74
C PRO A 105 10.32 4.84 -35.76
N SER A 106 9.05 4.59 -35.46
CA SER A 106 8.41 3.31 -35.12
C SER A 106 9.11 2.02 -35.53
N ARG A 107 9.10 1.03 -34.62
CA ARG A 107 9.58 -0.35 -34.78
C ARG A 107 9.10 -1.08 -36.05
N ALA A 108 8.00 -0.68 -36.66
CA ALA A 108 7.42 -1.31 -37.86
C ALA A 108 8.39 -1.37 -39.03
N LYS A 109 9.46 -0.58 -39.05
CA LYS A 109 10.50 -0.59 -40.10
C LYS A 109 11.76 -1.35 -39.74
N LEU A 110 11.92 -1.87 -38.51
CA LEU A 110 13.15 -2.53 -38.05
C LEU A 110 13.10 -4.05 -38.05
N GLY A 111 12.28 -4.66 -38.92
CA GLY A 111 12.33 -6.08 -39.24
C GLY A 111 11.37 -6.98 -38.47
N GLY A 112 10.18 -7.15 -38.96
CA GLY A 112 9.48 -8.42 -39.12
C GLY A 112 8.99 -9.19 -37.89
N VAL A 113 9.11 -8.69 -36.69
CA VAL A 113 8.49 -9.31 -35.51
C VAL A 113 7.23 -8.52 -35.18
N ALA A 114 6.08 -9.18 -35.25
CA ALA A 114 4.82 -8.59 -34.83
C ALA A 114 4.93 -8.07 -33.39
N ASP A 115 4.48 -6.84 -33.15
CA ASP A 115 4.41 -6.27 -31.83
C ASP A 115 3.68 -7.25 -30.89
N PRO A 116 4.18 -7.46 -29.66
CA PRO A 116 3.38 -8.13 -28.63
C PRO A 116 2.07 -7.35 -28.42
N PRO A 117 1.01 -7.98 -27.93
CA PRO A 117 -0.34 -7.41 -27.85
C PRO A 117 -0.49 -6.20 -26.92
N TYR A 118 0.60 -5.66 -26.40
CA TYR A 118 0.60 -4.39 -25.67
C TYR A 118 0.82 -3.25 -26.67
N PRO A 119 -0.07 -2.24 -26.70
CA PRO A 119 0.13 -1.08 -27.54
C PRO A 119 1.46 -0.42 -27.18
N SER A 120 2.38 -0.41 -28.13
CA SER A 120 3.61 0.34 -28.05
C SER A 120 3.28 1.80 -27.77
N SER A 121 3.86 2.37 -26.72
CA SER A 121 3.74 3.77 -26.31
C SER A 121 2.30 4.23 -25.97
N HIS A 122 1.96 4.29 -24.69
CA HIS A 122 0.68 4.82 -24.21
C HIS A 122 0.44 6.30 -24.59
N GLY A 123 1.46 7.03 -25.01
CA GLY A 123 1.35 8.40 -25.49
C GLY A 123 1.01 8.56 -26.96
N CYS A 124 1.18 7.50 -27.75
CA CYS A 124 1.06 7.57 -29.22
C CYS A 124 -0.10 6.77 -29.82
N ALA A 125 -0.87 6.05 -29.04
CA ALA A 125 -2.01 5.24 -29.50
C ALA A 125 -3.31 6.05 -29.72
N TRP A 126 -3.29 7.37 -29.61
CA TRP A 126 -4.50 8.19 -29.70
C TRP A 126 -4.31 9.47 -30.51
N PRO A 127 -5.15 9.75 -31.50
CA PRO A 127 -5.92 8.87 -32.37
C PRO A 127 -5.08 8.26 -33.49
N GLN A 128 -5.59 7.23 -34.12
CA GLN A 128 -4.97 6.28 -35.07
C GLN A 128 -4.18 6.84 -36.25
N ASN A 129 -3.95 8.13 -36.39
CA ASN A 129 -3.36 8.76 -37.58
C ASN A 129 -2.16 9.69 -37.30
N ARG A 130 -1.55 9.68 -36.12
CA ARG A 130 -0.36 10.52 -35.85
C ARG A 130 0.85 9.68 -35.47
N THR A 131 1.94 9.86 -36.22
CA THR A 131 3.23 9.30 -35.89
C THR A 131 3.84 10.05 -34.73
N CYS A 132 4.06 9.40 -33.60
CA CYS A 132 4.78 9.96 -32.45
C CYS A 132 6.30 9.85 -32.57
N ALA A 133 6.77 9.25 -33.62
CA ALA A 133 8.20 9.12 -33.89
C ALA A 133 8.94 10.45 -33.69
N GLY A 134 9.96 10.43 -32.86
CA GLY A 134 10.79 11.58 -32.59
C GLY A 134 10.21 12.65 -31.65
N ARG A 135 9.17 12.36 -30.86
CA ARG A 135 8.58 13.32 -29.91
C ARG A 135 9.11 13.22 -28.51
N PHE A 136 9.40 12.01 -28.04
CA PHE A 136 9.86 11.75 -26.68
C PHE A 136 11.37 11.70 -26.63
N ALA A 137 11.92 12.17 -25.52
CA ALA A 137 13.33 12.14 -25.23
C ALA A 137 13.58 11.72 -23.78
N LEU A 138 14.72 11.09 -23.56
CA LEU A 138 15.24 10.77 -22.23
C LEU A 138 16.76 11.07 -22.21
N PRO A 139 17.36 11.35 -21.05
CA PRO A 139 18.80 11.49 -20.97
C PRO A 139 19.48 10.18 -21.40
N VAL A 140 20.50 10.27 -22.25
CA VAL A 140 21.26 9.08 -22.64
C VAL A 140 21.85 8.39 -21.40
N PRO A 141 22.06 7.05 -21.42
CA PRO A 141 22.47 6.30 -20.22
C PRO A 141 23.67 6.88 -19.46
N HIS A 142 24.70 7.33 -20.17
CA HIS A 142 25.89 7.89 -19.52
C HIS A 142 25.69 9.30 -18.94
N ALA A 143 24.67 10.04 -19.34
CA ALA A 143 24.31 11.35 -18.81
C ALA A 143 23.23 11.29 -17.73
N SER A 144 22.59 10.14 -17.54
CA SER A 144 21.44 9.96 -16.64
C SER A 144 21.72 10.45 -15.21
N ALA A 145 22.84 10.05 -14.62
CA ALA A 145 23.17 10.45 -13.24
C ALA A 145 23.27 11.99 -13.07
N ALA A 146 23.98 12.67 -13.95
CA ALA A 146 24.14 14.12 -13.88
C ALA A 146 22.81 14.85 -14.14
N PHE A 147 22.04 14.35 -15.11
CA PHE A 147 20.73 14.90 -15.44
C PHE A 147 19.79 14.83 -14.22
N TYR A 148 19.60 13.65 -13.64
CA TYR A 148 18.68 13.48 -12.50
C TYR A 148 19.19 14.15 -11.22
N ALA A 149 20.50 14.25 -11.01
CA ALA A 149 21.05 14.96 -9.84
C ALA A 149 20.69 16.46 -9.87
N ASP A 150 20.79 17.11 -11.03
CA ASP A 150 20.40 18.52 -11.18
C ASP A 150 18.88 18.70 -11.13
N LEU A 151 18.14 17.77 -11.76
CA LEU A 151 16.68 17.76 -11.74
C LEU A 151 16.15 17.67 -10.30
N PHE A 152 16.67 16.74 -9.52
CA PHE A 152 16.28 16.56 -8.13
C PHE A 152 16.68 17.74 -7.25
N ALA A 153 17.84 18.33 -7.47
CA ALA A 153 18.26 19.55 -6.75
C ALA A 153 17.27 20.71 -6.99
N ALA A 154 16.89 20.93 -8.24
CA ALA A 154 15.91 21.97 -8.59
C ALA A 154 14.53 21.68 -7.98
N ALA A 155 14.07 20.42 -8.06
CA ALA A 155 12.77 20.02 -7.52
C ALA A 155 12.71 20.07 -5.98
N GLN A 156 13.78 19.69 -5.28
CA GLN A 156 13.88 19.85 -3.83
C GLN A 156 13.81 21.31 -3.39
N ALA A 157 14.39 22.22 -4.18
CA ALA A 157 14.25 23.66 -3.95
C ALA A 157 12.80 24.13 -4.05
N GLU A 158 11.97 23.45 -4.84
CA GLU A 158 10.53 23.68 -4.99
C GLU A 158 9.66 22.90 -3.99
N GLY A 159 10.25 22.13 -3.08
CA GLY A 159 9.53 21.42 -2.01
C GLY A 159 9.26 19.94 -2.28
N MET A 160 9.90 19.33 -3.27
CA MET A 160 9.82 17.89 -3.53
C MET A 160 10.47 17.09 -2.40
N VAL A 161 9.75 16.09 -1.90
CA VAL A 161 10.26 15.11 -0.91
C VAL A 161 10.37 13.71 -1.48
N SER A 162 9.69 13.40 -2.58
CA SER A 162 9.73 12.12 -3.28
C SER A 162 9.51 12.33 -4.77
N PHE A 163 9.97 11.42 -5.58
CA PHE A 163 9.93 11.48 -7.03
C PHE A 163 9.26 10.24 -7.61
N GLU A 164 8.43 10.41 -8.63
CA GLU A 164 7.88 9.31 -9.41
C GLU A 164 8.35 9.37 -10.85
N HIS A 165 8.91 8.24 -11.33
CA HIS A 165 9.11 8.04 -12.76
C HIS A 165 8.06 7.08 -13.29
N ASP A 166 7.32 7.54 -14.29
CA ASP A 166 6.31 6.72 -14.96
C ASP A 166 6.81 6.17 -16.29
N PHE A 167 6.13 5.14 -16.79
CA PHE A 167 6.44 4.42 -18.03
C PHE A 167 7.79 3.69 -18.02
N VAL A 168 8.37 3.42 -16.86
CA VAL A 168 9.72 2.83 -16.72
C VAL A 168 9.89 1.58 -17.58
N GLY A 169 8.92 0.66 -17.56
CA GLY A 169 8.99 -0.58 -18.32
C GLY A 169 8.90 -0.42 -19.83
N GLN A 170 8.43 0.73 -20.29
CA GLN A 170 8.33 1.05 -21.72
C GLN A 170 9.54 1.82 -22.22
N ASP A 171 10.23 2.54 -21.34
CA ASP A 171 11.35 3.42 -21.70
C ASP A 171 12.49 2.64 -22.35
N ALA A 172 12.98 1.59 -21.72
CA ALA A 172 14.05 0.77 -22.27
C ALA A 172 13.69 0.22 -23.67
N THR A 173 12.44 -0.15 -23.85
CA THR A 173 11.91 -0.70 -25.11
C THR A 173 11.73 0.38 -26.16
N ASN A 174 11.13 1.52 -25.84
CA ASN A 174 10.83 2.61 -26.77
C ASN A 174 12.12 3.23 -27.34
N PHE A 175 13.16 3.34 -26.51
CA PHE A 175 14.47 3.89 -26.91
C PHE A 175 15.42 2.82 -27.48
N GLY A 176 15.00 1.56 -27.58
CA GLY A 176 15.79 0.46 -28.12
C GLY A 176 16.91 0.01 -27.17
N TRP A 177 16.87 0.40 -25.90
CA TRP A 177 17.88 0.02 -24.91
C TRP A 177 17.74 -1.42 -24.43
N ASP A 178 16.60 -2.04 -24.65
CA ASP A 178 16.36 -3.48 -24.47
C ASP A 178 17.21 -4.35 -25.43
N ARG A 179 17.69 -3.76 -26.54
CA ARG A 179 18.56 -4.41 -27.56
C ARG A 179 20.04 -4.11 -27.38
N SER A 180 20.40 -3.23 -26.47
CA SER A 180 21.76 -2.84 -26.17
C SER A 180 22.12 -3.27 -24.76
N LEU A 181 23.03 -4.26 -24.65
CA LEU A 181 23.41 -4.82 -23.37
C LEU A 181 23.83 -3.71 -22.38
N GLY A 182 23.11 -3.64 -21.25
CA GLY A 182 23.40 -2.72 -20.16
C GLY A 182 22.91 -1.27 -20.36
N SER A 183 22.35 -0.88 -21.51
CA SER A 183 21.95 0.53 -21.71
C SER A 183 20.77 0.94 -20.83
N GLY A 184 19.70 0.12 -20.77
CA GLY A 184 18.56 0.36 -19.88
C GLY A 184 18.98 0.36 -18.40
N SER A 185 19.78 -0.64 -18.02
CA SER A 185 20.38 -0.72 -16.67
C SER A 185 21.21 0.52 -16.32
N ALA A 186 22.09 0.97 -17.23
CA ALA A 186 22.93 2.16 -17.00
C ALA A 186 22.10 3.45 -16.83
N TRP A 187 20.99 3.56 -17.58
CA TRP A 187 20.06 4.68 -17.43
C TRP A 187 19.37 4.65 -16.07
N LEU A 188 18.74 3.51 -15.69
CA LEU A 188 18.05 3.35 -14.40
C LEU A 188 19.01 3.54 -13.22
N GLN A 189 20.18 2.90 -13.25
CA GLN A 189 21.20 3.05 -12.20
C GLN A 189 21.72 4.48 -12.11
N GLY A 190 21.80 5.21 -13.24
CA GLY A 190 22.14 6.63 -13.23
C GLY A 190 21.14 7.45 -12.43
N MET A 191 19.85 7.23 -12.65
CA MET A 191 18.76 7.83 -11.88
C MET A 191 18.83 7.42 -10.41
N GLY A 192 19.03 6.12 -10.13
CA GLY A 192 19.16 5.59 -8.76
C GLY A 192 20.35 6.19 -7.99
N ARG A 193 21.50 6.40 -8.63
CA ARG A 193 22.65 7.10 -8.02
C ARG A 193 22.32 8.53 -7.68
N ALA A 194 21.68 9.27 -8.59
CA ALA A 194 21.26 10.64 -8.34
C ALA A 194 20.27 10.72 -7.16
N ALA A 195 19.34 9.78 -7.10
CA ALA A 195 18.39 9.66 -5.98
C ALA A 195 19.11 9.41 -4.64
N ALA A 196 20.11 8.52 -4.62
CA ALA A 196 20.92 8.25 -3.44
C ALA A 196 21.72 9.48 -2.97
N GLU A 197 22.40 10.17 -3.89
CA GLU A 197 23.18 11.39 -3.61
C GLU A 197 22.30 12.50 -3.03
N ARG A 198 21.08 12.65 -3.56
CA ARG A 198 20.13 13.68 -3.17
C ARG A 198 19.18 13.25 -2.05
N ARG A 199 19.22 11.98 -1.63
CA ARG A 199 18.30 11.39 -0.64
C ARG A 199 16.85 11.57 -1.05
N VAL A 200 16.53 11.26 -2.30
CA VAL A 200 15.18 11.33 -2.86
C VAL A 200 14.60 9.93 -2.95
N PRO A 201 13.61 9.57 -2.11
CA PRO A 201 12.85 8.33 -2.30
C PRO A 201 12.19 8.31 -3.67
N MET A 202 12.30 7.18 -4.35
CA MET A 202 11.74 6.99 -5.69
C MET A 202 10.56 6.04 -5.67
N GLN A 203 9.53 6.42 -6.40
CA GLN A 203 8.37 5.61 -6.75
C GLN A 203 8.48 5.26 -8.24
N LEU A 204 8.34 3.97 -8.58
CA LEU A 204 8.28 3.53 -9.97
C LEU A 204 6.83 3.29 -10.37
N CYS A 205 6.46 3.76 -11.57
CA CYS A 205 5.16 3.50 -12.15
C CYS A 205 5.32 2.76 -13.48
N LEU A 206 4.39 1.82 -13.76
CA LEU A 206 4.40 0.95 -14.93
C LEU A 206 5.74 0.19 -15.13
N ALA A 207 6.42 -0.15 -14.02
CA ALA A 207 7.63 -0.95 -14.03
C ALA A 207 7.34 -2.40 -14.42
N THR A 208 8.22 -2.97 -15.24
CA THR A 208 8.20 -4.41 -15.58
C THR A 208 8.99 -5.23 -14.56
N GLY A 209 8.96 -6.56 -14.72
CA GLY A 209 9.76 -7.45 -13.87
C GLY A 209 11.27 -7.17 -13.95
N SER A 210 11.79 -6.76 -15.12
CA SER A 210 13.20 -6.39 -15.29
C SER A 210 13.57 -5.14 -14.52
N ASP A 211 12.70 -4.12 -14.51
CA ASP A 211 12.95 -2.88 -13.79
C ASP A 211 12.91 -3.10 -12.28
N LEU A 212 12.01 -3.97 -11.82
CA LEU A 212 11.96 -4.39 -10.42
C LEU A 212 13.20 -5.16 -10.00
N LEU A 213 13.74 -6.03 -10.85
CA LEU A 213 15.01 -6.72 -10.58
C LEU A 213 16.18 -5.73 -10.56
N GLU A 214 16.20 -4.74 -11.46
CA GLU A 214 17.23 -3.70 -11.49
C GLU A 214 17.21 -2.84 -10.22
N SER A 215 16.03 -2.64 -9.61
CA SER A 215 15.88 -1.89 -8.36
C SER A 215 16.64 -2.48 -7.16
N LEU A 216 17.06 -3.76 -7.22
CA LEU A 216 17.95 -4.37 -6.21
C LEU A 216 19.28 -3.63 -6.06
N SER A 217 19.73 -2.95 -7.11
CA SER A 217 20.92 -2.08 -7.09
C SER A 217 20.61 -0.61 -6.78
N MET A 218 19.34 -0.27 -6.53
CA MET A 218 18.86 1.10 -6.36
C MET A 218 18.13 1.28 -5.00
N PRO A 219 18.85 1.41 -3.89
CA PRO A 219 18.27 1.36 -2.54
C PRO A 219 17.28 2.50 -2.22
N TRP A 220 17.21 3.53 -3.05
CA TRP A 220 16.25 4.63 -2.92
C TRP A 220 14.93 4.41 -3.70
N VAL A 221 14.78 3.30 -4.43
CA VAL A 221 13.48 2.83 -4.89
C VAL A 221 12.76 2.23 -3.71
N THR A 222 11.77 2.94 -3.19
CA THR A 222 11.05 2.55 -1.97
C THR A 222 9.75 1.80 -2.26
N ASN A 223 9.12 2.12 -3.37
CA ASN A 223 7.85 1.52 -3.77
C ASN A 223 7.68 1.50 -5.30
N ALA A 224 6.80 0.63 -5.77
CA ALA A 224 6.42 0.59 -7.17
C ALA A 224 4.93 0.23 -7.30
N ARG A 225 4.25 0.83 -8.27
CA ARG A 225 2.83 0.61 -8.50
C ARG A 225 2.58 -0.80 -9.07
N ALA A 226 1.73 -1.55 -8.38
CA ALA A 226 1.36 -2.92 -8.72
C ALA A 226 0.01 -3.00 -9.48
N SER A 227 -0.77 -1.92 -9.50
CA SER A 227 -2.04 -1.82 -10.22
C SER A 227 -1.90 -1.10 -11.57
N GLY A 228 -2.89 -1.26 -12.43
CA GLY A 228 -3.16 -0.29 -13.50
C GLY A 228 -3.61 1.06 -12.95
N ASP A 229 -3.92 2.01 -13.86
CA ASP A 229 -4.51 3.29 -13.48
C ASP A 229 -5.86 3.07 -12.79
N TYR A 230 -6.11 3.87 -11.76
CA TYR A 230 -7.39 3.81 -11.07
C TYR A 230 -8.54 4.13 -12.03
N ALA A 231 -9.55 3.29 -11.98
CA ALA A 231 -10.82 3.52 -12.64
C ALA A 231 -11.93 3.04 -11.69
N PHE A 232 -12.92 3.89 -11.42
CA PHE A 232 -13.98 3.64 -10.44
C PHE A 232 -14.78 2.36 -10.68
N CYS A 233 -14.75 1.80 -11.87
CA CYS A 233 -15.44 0.56 -12.23
C CYS A 233 -14.52 -0.60 -12.55
N ALA A 234 -13.21 -0.41 -12.53
CA ALA A 234 -12.26 -1.49 -12.75
C ALA A 234 -11.89 -2.13 -11.42
N ASP A 235 -11.55 -3.42 -11.47
CA ASP A 235 -11.04 -4.16 -10.32
C ASP A 235 -9.58 -3.78 -10.03
N SER A 236 -9.33 -2.48 -9.84
CA SER A 236 -8.00 -1.95 -9.55
C SER A 236 -7.49 -2.33 -8.14
N TRP A 237 -8.36 -2.94 -7.32
CA TRP A 237 -8.00 -3.55 -6.04
C TRP A 237 -7.15 -4.82 -6.21
N ASP A 238 -7.31 -5.55 -7.31
CA ASP A 238 -6.62 -6.83 -7.51
C ASP A 238 -5.14 -6.63 -7.90
N ILE A 239 -4.30 -6.47 -6.88
CA ILE A 239 -2.84 -6.35 -7.01
C ILE A 239 -2.08 -7.53 -6.41
N GLY A 240 -2.80 -8.58 -5.96
CA GLY A 240 -2.20 -9.68 -5.22
C GLY A 240 -1.07 -10.39 -5.96
N PHE A 241 -1.27 -10.70 -7.24
CA PHE A 241 -0.24 -11.34 -8.06
C PHE A 241 0.94 -10.43 -8.37
N ALA A 242 0.68 -9.19 -8.78
CA ALA A 242 1.74 -8.23 -9.06
C ALA A 242 2.60 -7.95 -7.82
N SER A 243 1.99 -7.87 -6.64
CA SER A 243 2.66 -7.63 -5.37
C SER A 243 3.69 -8.70 -4.99
N MET A 244 3.58 -9.92 -5.52
CA MET A 244 4.50 -11.01 -5.19
C MET A 244 5.94 -10.68 -5.59
N LEU A 245 6.15 -10.23 -6.83
CA LEU A 245 7.48 -9.89 -7.31
C LEU A 245 8.03 -8.65 -6.62
N HIS A 246 7.20 -7.60 -6.48
CA HIS A 246 7.60 -6.37 -5.78
C HIS A 246 8.14 -6.69 -4.37
N TRP A 247 7.36 -7.45 -3.61
CA TRP A 247 7.76 -7.85 -2.26
C TRP A 247 9.00 -8.74 -2.24
N ALA A 248 9.12 -9.68 -3.19
CA ALA A 248 10.27 -10.59 -3.27
C ALA A 248 11.59 -9.85 -3.51
N VAL A 249 11.58 -8.73 -4.24
CA VAL A 249 12.76 -7.88 -4.47
C VAL A 249 12.93 -6.77 -3.42
N GLY A 250 12.08 -6.72 -2.39
CA GLY A 250 12.17 -5.73 -1.30
C GLY A 250 11.58 -4.36 -1.62
N VAL A 251 10.91 -4.20 -2.76
CA VAL A 251 10.17 -2.99 -3.13
C VAL A 251 8.74 -3.10 -2.62
N ARG A 252 8.23 -2.06 -1.97
CA ARG A 252 6.86 -2.07 -1.46
C ARG A 252 5.86 -1.88 -2.60
N PRO A 253 4.99 -2.85 -2.89
CA PRO A 253 3.92 -2.65 -3.86
C PRO A 253 2.90 -1.64 -3.31
N PHE A 254 2.30 -0.88 -4.20
CA PHE A 254 1.13 -0.07 -3.85
C PHE A 254 0.09 -0.11 -4.98
N LYS A 255 -1.14 0.14 -4.60
CA LYS A 255 -2.23 0.35 -5.52
C LYS A 255 -2.27 1.83 -5.89
N ASP A 256 -2.71 2.14 -7.10
CA ASP A 256 -3.04 3.52 -7.45
C ASP A 256 -4.04 4.10 -6.42
N VAL A 257 -4.53 5.31 -6.59
CA VAL A 257 -5.45 5.91 -5.62
C VAL A 257 -6.67 5.04 -5.33
N MET A 258 -7.35 5.31 -4.22
CA MET A 258 -8.67 4.79 -3.91
C MET A 258 -9.66 5.93 -3.66
N TRP A 259 -10.91 5.70 -3.95
CA TRP A 259 -12.00 6.51 -3.40
C TRP A 259 -12.45 5.93 -2.07
N THR A 260 -12.80 6.79 -1.12
CA THR A 260 -13.36 6.37 0.17
C THR A 260 -14.88 6.38 0.18
N THR A 261 -15.51 7.02 -0.80
CA THR A 261 -16.96 7.03 -1.01
C THR A 261 -17.30 6.47 -2.40
N SER A 262 -18.41 5.75 -2.49
CA SER A 262 -18.80 5.10 -3.76
C SER A 262 -19.29 6.08 -4.82
N HIS A 263 -19.77 7.24 -4.41
CA HIS A 263 -20.34 8.26 -5.29
C HIS A 263 -19.82 9.63 -4.92
N GLN A 264 -19.36 10.39 -5.93
CA GLN A 264 -18.81 11.72 -5.76
C GLN A 264 -19.47 12.68 -6.77
N PRO A 265 -20.63 13.27 -6.42
CA PRO A 265 -21.39 14.16 -7.29
C PRO A 265 -20.58 15.36 -7.77
N GLY A 266 -20.74 15.75 -9.03
CA GLY A 266 -19.97 16.82 -9.66
C GLY A 266 -18.55 16.41 -10.05
N SER A 267 -18.18 15.13 -9.90
CA SER A 267 -16.94 14.62 -10.45
C SER A 267 -16.96 14.62 -11.98
N PRO A 268 -15.80 14.68 -12.65
CA PRO A 268 -15.73 14.59 -14.10
C PRO A 268 -16.33 13.30 -14.67
N TYR A 269 -16.45 12.26 -13.86
CA TYR A 269 -17.06 10.99 -14.29
C TYR A 269 -18.57 11.07 -14.50
N GLU A 270 -19.24 12.11 -14.00
CA GLU A 270 -20.63 12.37 -14.34
C GLU A 270 -20.79 12.93 -15.75
N ASN A 271 -19.73 13.50 -16.32
CA ASN A 271 -19.76 14.06 -17.67
C ASN A 271 -19.14 13.11 -18.70
N THR A 272 -19.98 12.28 -19.32
CA THR A 272 -19.58 11.25 -20.29
C THR A 272 -18.81 11.78 -21.50
N THR A 273 -18.93 13.06 -21.83
CA THR A 273 -18.27 13.65 -23.00
C THR A 273 -16.80 13.97 -22.73
N LEU A 274 -16.41 14.11 -21.47
CA LEU A 274 -15.04 14.44 -21.06
C LEU A 274 -14.22 13.19 -20.67
N LEU A 275 -14.86 12.03 -20.57
CA LEU A 275 -14.20 10.81 -20.11
C LEU A 275 -13.24 10.23 -21.14
N PRO A 276 -12.01 9.86 -20.74
CA PRO A 276 -11.15 8.97 -21.52
C PRO A 276 -11.87 7.66 -21.89
N SER A 277 -11.47 7.04 -22.98
CA SER A 277 -12.14 5.83 -23.53
C SER A 277 -12.21 4.66 -22.55
N MET A 278 -11.23 4.54 -21.63
CA MET A 278 -11.26 3.50 -20.59
C MET A 278 -12.46 3.66 -19.66
N TYR A 279 -12.80 4.90 -19.28
CA TYR A 279 -13.95 5.19 -18.42
C TYR A 279 -15.27 5.09 -19.15
N ARG A 280 -15.32 5.40 -20.45
CA ARG A 280 -16.50 5.13 -21.29
C ARG A 280 -16.84 3.65 -21.30
N ARG A 281 -15.83 2.77 -21.42
CA ARG A 281 -16.05 1.31 -21.33
C ARG A 281 -16.61 0.87 -19.98
N CYS A 282 -16.30 1.59 -18.90
CA CYS A 282 -16.91 1.37 -17.60
C CYS A 282 -18.41 1.68 -17.60
N LEU A 283 -18.78 2.83 -18.14
CA LEU A 283 -20.19 3.23 -18.26
C LEU A 283 -20.97 2.27 -19.16
N ASP A 284 -20.39 1.88 -20.30
CA ASP A 284 -21.00 0.95 -21.26
C ASP A 284 -21.23 -0.44 -20.65
N ARG A 285 -20.32 -0.91 -19.78
CA ARG A 285 -20.42 -2.22 -19.14
C ARG A 285 -21.33 -2.26 -17.90
N HIS A 286 -21.33 -1.21 -17.12
CA HIS A 286 -21.94 -1.23 -15.78
C HIS A 286 -23.01 -0.15 -15.57
N GLY A 287 -23.17 0.80 -16.51
CA GLY A 287 -24.20 1.86 -16.46
C GLY A 287 -24.11 2.77 -15.23
N ARG A 288 -22.94 2.87 -14.59
CA ARG A 288 -22.78 3.52 -13.29
C ARG A 288 -21.58 4.44 -13.21
N HIS A 289 -21.80 5.57 -12.53
CA HIS A 289 -20.77 6.53 -12.13
C HIS A 289 -20.35 6.32 -10.66
N ALA A 290 -20.19 5.08 -10.22
CA ALA A 290 -19.93 4.75 -8.83
C ALA A 290 -18.83 3.70 -8.69
N GLN A 291 -18.00 3.85 -7.65
CA GLN A 291 -17.08 2.80 -7.18
C GLN A 291 -17.86 1.81 -6.29
N PRO A 292 -18.10 0.59 -6.73
CA PRO A 292 -18.88 -0.37 -5.94
C PRO A 292 -18.09 -1.02 -4.80
N ASN A 293 -16.75 -0.99 -4.86
CA ASN A 293 -15.86 -1.79 -4.01
C ASN A 293 -14.96 -0.93 -3.11
N VAL A 294 -15.41 0.24 -2.63
CA VAL A 294 -14.59 1.20 -1.85
C VAL A 294 -13.87 0.57 -0.66
N GLN A 295 -14.54 -0.33 0.08
CA GLN A 295 -13.94 -0.98 1.24
C GLN A 295 -12.90 -2.03 0.83
N LEU A 296 -13.15 -2.81 -0.22
CA LEU A 296 -12.19 -3.77 -0.76
C LEU A 296 -10.96 -3.08 -1.33
N ASP A 297 -11.17 -1.96 -2.01
CA ASP A 297 -10.14 -1.06 -2.52
C ASP A 297 -9.24 -0.53 -1.39
N ALA A 298 -9.85 -0.02 -0.32
CA ALA A 298 -9.14 0.48 0.86
C ALA A 298 -8.39 -0.64 1.61
N LEU A 299 -8.99 -1.82 1.69
CA LEU A 299 -8.36 -3.01 2.29
C LEU A 299 -7.08 -3.39 1.53
N PHE A 300 -7.14 -3.55 0.21
CA PHE A 300 -5.95 -3.87 -0.57
C PHE A 300 -4.91 -2.76 -0.53
N SER A 301 -5.32 -1.49 -0.48
CA SER A 301 -4.40 -0.37 -0.28
C SER A 301 -3.67 -0.47 1.07
N ALA A 302 -4.39 -0.76 2.18
CA ALA A 302 -3.79 -0.95 3.49
C ALA A 302 -2.81 -2.12 3.55
N PHE A 303 -3.19 -3.22 2.88
CA PHE A 303 -2.38 -4.45 2.85
C PHE A 303 -1.33 -4.46 1.75
N SER A 304 -1.18 -3.42 0.95
CA SER A 304 -0.15 -3.35 -0.10
C SER A 304 1.26 -3.20 0.47
N THR A 305 1.41 -2.73 1.70
CA THR A 305 2.65 -2.34 2.39
C THR A 305 3.28 -1.03 1.90
N GLY A 306 2.86 -0.52 0.75
CA GLY A 306 3.30 0.74 0.18
C GLY A 306 2.42 1.94 0.58
N PRO A 307 2.56 3.06 -0.11
CA PRO A 307 1.72 4.24 0.09
C PRO A 307 0.23 3.96 -0.11
N VAL A 308 -0.62 4.63 0.65
CA VAL A 308 -2.08 4.63 0.48
C VAL A 308 -2.50 6.00 -0.05
N GLY A 309 -2.97 6.03 -1.29
CA GLY A 309 -3.40 7.25 -1.97
C GLY A 309 -4.92 7.47 -1.83
N VAL A 310 -5.35 8.52 -1.13
CA VAL A 310 -6.76 8.95 -1.12
C VAL A 310 -6.98 9.88 -2.31
N GLY A 311 -7.81 9.45 -3.26
CA GLY A 311 -8.11 10.15 -4.50
C GLY A 311 -9.46 10.88 -4.51
N ASP A 312 -10.07 11.07 -3.34
CA ASP A 312 -11.37 11.72 -3.22
C ASP A 312 -11.34 13.19 -3.64
N GLY A 313 -12.44 13.65 -4.19
CA GLY A 313 -12.70 15.05 -4.39
C GLY A 313 -12.86 15.83 -3.08
N ASP A 314 -12.77 17.15 -3.17
CA ASP A 314 -12.94 18.07 -2.04
C ASP A 314 -14.29 17.85 -1.33
N GLY A 315 -14.24 17.43 -0.06
CA GLY A 315 -15.41 17.20 0.78
C GLY A 315 -16.08 15.82 0.66
N PHE A 316 -15.51 14.88 -0.11
CA PHE A 316 -16.09 13.54 -0.28
C PHE A 316 -15.41 12.43 0.53
N THR A 317 -14.43 12.76 1.35
CA THR A 317 -13.67 11.74 2.11
C THR A 317 -14.49 11.12 3.24
N ASP A 318 -14.65 9.79 3.22
CA ASP A 318 -15.03 9.01 4.41
C ASP A 318 -13.80 8.85 5.31
N ALA A 319 -13.78 9.64 6.38
CA ALA A 319 -12.67 9.64 7.33
C ALA A 319 -12.50 8.29 8.04
N ALA A 320 -13.59 7.59 8.35
CA ALA A 320 -13.52 6.29 9.04
C ALA A 320 -12.82 5.26 8.16
N LEU A 321 -13.16 5.20 6.86
CA LEU A 321 -12.53 4.29 5.92
C LEU A 321 -11.06 4.66 5.66
N ALA A 322 -10.74 5.94 5.50
CA ALA A 322 -9.36 6.39 5.34
C ALA A 322 -8.52 6.05 6.58
N LEU A 323 -9.04 6.32 7.79
CA LEU A 323 -8.38 6.02 9.06
C LEU A 323 -8.29 4.52 9.36
N ALA A 324 -9.07 3.65 8.71
CA ALA A 324 -8.90 2.20 8.83
C ALA A 324 -7.52 1.71 8.32
N THR A 325 -6.81 2.52 7.54
CA THR A 325 -5.48 2.20 6.98
C THR A 325 -4.31 2.76 7.79
N CYS A 326 -4.54 3.70 8.69
CA CYS A 326 -3.49 4.45 9.39
C CYS A 326 -3.88 4.85 10.83
N ARG A 327 -2.90 5.37 11.58
CA ARG A 327 -3.09 6.03 12.87
C ARG A 327 -3.62 7.46 12.67
N ALA A 328 -4.05 8.10 13.77
CA ALA A 328 -4.52 9.49 13.73
C ALA A 328 -3.44 10.50 13.30
N ASP A 329 -2.14 10.17 13.47
CA ASP A 329 -1.04 10.99 12.98
C ASP A 329 -0.71 10.78 11.47
N GLY A 330 -1.46 9.92 10.78
CA GLY A 330 -1.30 9.60 9.37
C GLY A 330 -0.27 8.50 9.08
N ARG A 331 0.38 7.93 10.12
CA ARG A 331 1.30 6.82 9.91
C ARG A 331 0.53 5.56 9.53
N LEU A 332 0.86 4.99 8.38
CA LEU A 332 0.22 3.78 7.87
C LEU A 332 0.43 2.60 8.82
N LEU A 333 -0.51 1.67 8.79
CA LEU A 333 -0.49 0.42 9.53
C LEU A 333 -0.32 -0.78 8.57
N PRO A 334 0.84 -0.92 7.92
CA PRO A 334 1.04 -2.02 6.99
C PRO A 334 1.20 -3.36 7.74
N PRO A 335 0.85 -4.47 7.08
CA PRO A 335 1.32 -5.79 7.50
C PRO A 335 2.82 -5.95 7.21
N ALA A 336 3.41 -7.08 7.61
CA ALA A 336 4.79 -7.42 7.27
C ALA A 336 4.96 -7.95 5.83
N LYS A 337 3.87 -8.43 5.22
CA LYS A 337 3.81 -8.95 3.85
C LYS A 337 2.55 -8.42 3.16
N PRO A 338 2.58 -8.04 1.87
CA PRO A 338 1.35 -7.66 1.17
C PRO A 338 0.39 -8.84 1.04
N LEU A 339 -0.90 -8.56 0.81
CA LEU A 339 -1.85 -9.59 0.40
C LEU A 339 -1.39 -10.22 -0.92
N THR A 340 -1.23 -11.53 -0.92
CA THR A 340 -0.89 -12.32 -2.11
C THR A 340 -1.73 -13.59 -2.14
N PRO A 341 -1.97 -14.19 -3.31
CA PRO A 341 -2.74 -15.42 -3.41
C PRO A 341 -2.17 -16.53 -2.55
N LEU A 342 -3.02 -17.23 -1.81
CA LEU A 342 -2.62 -18.46 -1.12
C LEU A 342 -2.41 -19.58 -2.15
N ASP A 343 -1.49 -20.51 -1.88
CA ASP A 343 -1.15 -21.59 -2.81
C ASP A 343 -2.37 -22.41 -3.26
N ARG A 344 -3.34 -22.58 -2.38
CA ARG A 344 -4.61 -23.24 -2.71
C ARG A 344 -5.50 -22.49 -3.70
N SER A 345 -5.28 -21.19 -3.89
CA SER A 345 -5.99 -20.41 -4.90
C SER A 345 -5.46 -20.66 -6.31
N TRP A 346 -4.23 -21.20 -6.42
CA TRP A 346 -3.63 -21.52 -7.71
C TRP A 346 -4.29 -22.78 -8.28
N GLY A 347 -4.83 -22.69 -9.48
CA GLY A 347 -5.50 -23.80 -10.12
C GLY A 347 -6.94 -24.06 -9.65
N ALA A 348 -7.46 -23.29 -8.69
CA ALA A 348 -8.89 -23.27 -8.43
C ALA A 348 -9.62 -22.71 -9.66
N ALA A 349 -10.73 -23.33 -10.04
CA ALA A 349 -11.57 -22.79 -11.11
C ALA A 349 -11.99 -21.36 -10.74
N ALA A 350 -12.07 -20.45 -11.72
CA ALA A 350 -12.48 -19.05 -11.49
C ALA A 350 -13.82 -18.91 -10.73
N GLU A 351 -14.61 -19.99 -10.72
CA GLU A 351 -15.87 -20.09 -10.00
C GLU A 351 -15.72 -20.30 -8.48
N ALA A 352 -14.53 -20.71 -8.00
CA ALA A 352 -14.27 -20.98 -6.60
C ALA A 352 -13.92 -19.74 -5.76
N GLY A 353 -13.78 -18.59 -6.41
CA GLY A 353 -13.35 -17.33 -5.78
C GLY A 353 -11.87 -17.29 -5.44
N TRP A 354 -11.46 -16.25 -4.72
CA TRP A 354 -10.06 -15.96 -4.41
C TRP A 354 -9.82 -16.01 -2.93
N LEU A 355 -8.72 -16.65 -2.55
CA LEU A 355 -8.18 -16.61 -1.19
C LEU A 355 -6.80 -15.96 -1.22
N VAL A 356 -6.65 -14.85 -0.54
CA VAL A 356 -5.38 -14.13 -0.41
C VAL A 356 -5.00 -14.01 1.06
N GLY A 357 -3.71 -13.99 1.34
CA GLY A 357 -3.22 -13.98 2.72
C GLY A 357 -2.07 -12.99 2.93
N SER A 358 -1.90 -12.64 4.19
CA SER A 358 -0.84 -11.77 4.70
C SER A 358 -0.56 -12.11 6.16
N TYR A 359 0.49 -11.53 6.74
CA TYR A 359 0.79 -11.61 8.15
C TYR A 359 1.40 -10.32 8.70
N SER A 360 1.34 -10.16 10.00
CA SER A 360 2.04 -9.10 10.74
C SER A 360 2.58 -9.61 12.07
N ALA A 361 3.47 -8.80 12.66
CA ALA A 361 3.96 -8.97 14.02
C ALA A 361 4.05 -7.60 14.70
N PRO A 362 3.94 -7.52 16.03
CA PRO A 362 4.27 -6.33 16.78
C PRO A 362 5.78 -6.01 16.69
N ALA A 363 6.18 -4.78 16.86
CA ALA A 363 7.57 -4.38 16.91
C ALA A 363 8.29 -5.07 18.10
N GLY A 364 9.56 -5.48 17.93
CA GLY A 364 10.32 -6.18 18.98
C GLY A 364 9.97 -7.65 19.19
N GLY A 365 8.90 -8.17 18.59
CA GLY A 365 8.66 -9.61 18.50
C GLY A 365 9.57 -10.20 17.43
N GLY A 366 10.40 -11.20 17.75
CA GLY A 366 11.50 -11.77 16.93
C GLY A 366 11.25 -12.14 15.46
N GLY A 367 10.55 -11.31 14.73
CA GLY A 367 10.30 -11.38 13.29
C GLY A 367 10.88 -10.16 12.60
N ALA A 368 11.70 -10.40 11.59
CA ALA A 368 12.41 -9.50 10.69
C ALA A 368 12.15 -8.00 10.91
N ALA A 369 13.08 -7.33 11.56
CA ALA A 369 13.15 -5.88 11.61
C ALA A 369 13.29 -5.34 10.18
N ALA A 370 12.43 -4.41 9.81
CA ALA A 370 12.50 -3.65 8.56
C ALA A 370 13.63 -2.59 8.59
N ASP A 371 14.47 -2.57 9.64
CA ASP A 371 15.63 -1.68 9.73
C ASP A 371 16.80 -2.44 10.37
N GLY A 372 17.99 -2.28 9.73
CA GLY A 372 19.24 -2.97 10.06
C GLY A 372 19.83 -2.60 11.43
N GLY A 373 19.22 -3.04 12.50
CA GLY A 373 19.71 -2.94 13.86
C GLY A 373 20.05 -4.30 14.46
N ASP A 374 21.09 -4.33 15.27
CA ASP A 374 21.76 -5.47 15.88
C ASP A 374 20.83 -6.55 16.44
N ARG A 375 21.14 -7.81 16.13
CA ARG A 375 20.47 -9.01 16.61
C ARG A 375 20.85 -9.31 18.06
N PRO A 376 19.89 -9.79 18.89
CA PRO A 376 20.25 -10.48 20.14
C PRO A 376 20.83 -11.89 19.84
N SER A 377 21.84 -12.25 20.60
CA SER A 377 22.59 -13.49 20.55
C SER A 377 21.78 -14.70 21.05
N ALA A 378 22.02 -15.85 20.43
CA ALA A 378 21.84 -17.22 20.90
C ALA A 378 20.62 -17.51 21.79
N ALA A 379 19.46 -17.66 21.17
CA ALA A 379 18.29 -18.29 21.74
C ALA A 379 18.12 -19.70 21.16
N GLY A 380 17.59 -20.64 21.95
CA GLY A 380 17.40 -22.03 21.55
C GLY A 380 16.46 -22.21 20.37
N GLU A 381 16.48 -23.38 19.73
CA GLU A 381 15.72 -23.68 18.49
C GLU A 381 14.20 -23.41 18.58
N ASP A 382 13.61 -23.45 19.77
CA ASP A 382 12.19 -23.12 20.03
C ASP A 382 11.88 -21.62 20.04
N GLU A 383 12.88 -20.72 20.11
CA GLU A 383 12.72 -19.27 20.14
C GLU A 383 12.70 -18.63 18.73
N LEU A 384 12.95 -19.39 17.67
CA LEU A 384 13.13 -18.88 16.30
C LEU A 384 11.82 -18.64 15.53
N SER A 385 10.68 -19.11 16.02
CA SER A 385 9.39 -18.88 15.34
C SER A 385 8.68 -17.67 15.93
N PRO A 386 8.56 -16.56 15.20
CA PRO A 386 7.88 -15.36 15.70
C PRO A 386 6.40 -15.62 15.93
N LEU A 387 5.80 -14.90 16.89
CA LEU A 387 4.35 -14.83 17.01
C LEU A 387 3.81 -13.98 15.89
N LEU A 388 2.99 -14.56 15.03
CA LEU A 388 2.44 -13.91 13.85
C LEU A 388 0.91 -13.87 13.91
N TRP A 389 0.38 -12.72 13.58
CA TRP A 389 -1.03 -12.51 13.27
C TRP A 389 -1.22 -12.74 11.78
N GLN A 390 -2.00 -13.76 11.41
CA GLN A 390 -2.30 -14.09 10.03
C GLN A 390 -3.59 -13.40 9.60
N TYR A 391 -3.62 -12.94 8.36
CA TYR A 391 -4.79 -12.34 7.74
C TYR A 391 -5.17 -13.14 6.50
N VAL A 392 -6.45 -13.48 6.39
CA VAL A 392 -6.99 -14.17 5.22
C VAL A 392 -8.17 -13.39 4.70
N VAL A 393 -8.16 -13.10 3.41
CA VAL A 393 -9.28 -12.48 2.71
C VAL A 393 -9.86 -13.48 1.72
N ALA A 394 -11.15 -13.78 1.88
CA ALA A 394 -11.93 -14.50 0.90
C ALA A 394 -12.68 -13.51 0.02
N ILE A 395 -12.64 -13.69 -1.29
CA ILE A 395 -13.32 -12.83 -2.26
C ILE A 395 -14.12 -13.74 -3.18
N ASP A 396 -15.42 -13.47 -3.31
CA ASP A 396 -16.37 -14.24 -4.12
C ASP A 396 -16.25 -15.77 -3.95
N THR A 397 -15.96 -16.19 -2.71
CA THR A 397 -15.74 -17.59 -2.34
C THR A 397 -17.01 -18.15 -1.68
N PRO A 398 -17.88 -18.85 -2.42
CA PRO A 398 -19.14 -19.36 -1.86
C PRO A 398 -18.89 -20.37 -0.75
N CYS A 399 -19.65 -20.30 0.35
CA CYS A 399 -19.47 -21.17 1.51
C CYS A 399 -19.59 -22.67 1.18
N GLY A 400 -20.37 -23.04 0.19
CA GLY A 400 -20.52 -24.44 -0.23
C GLY A 400 -19.37 -25.00 -1.08
N SER A 401 -18.51 -24.15 -1.61
CA SER A 401 -17.37 -24.54 -2.47
C SER A 401 -16.01 -24.05 -1.96
N ALA A 402 -15.98 -23.37 -0.80
CA ALA A 402 -14.75 -22.87 -0.21
C ALA A 402 -13.84 -24.03 0.20
N PRO A 403 -12.58 -24.05 -0.27
CA PRO A 403 -11.63 -25.07 0.12
C PRO A 403 -11.27 -24.92 1.61
N PRO A 404 -11.11 -26.03 2.37
CA PRO A 404 -10.60 -25.95 3.72
C PRO A 404 -9.15 -25.46 3.73
N LEU A 405 -8.82 -24.55 4.62
CA LEU A 405 -7.48 -24.00 4.85
C LEU A 405 -6.88 -24.62 6.11
N ASN A 406 -5.58 -24.82 6.09
CA ASN A 406 -4.80 -25.28 7.24
C ASN A 406 -3.76 -24.23 7.62
N VAL A 407 -3.66 -23.90 8.91
CA VAL A 407 -2.79 -22.81 9.38
C VAL A 407 -1.32 -23.05 9.02
N ALA A 408 -0.81 -24.25 9.23
CA ALA A 408 0.60 -24.55 9.00
C ALA A 408 0.94 -24.69 7.51
N ARG A 409 0.01 -25.22 6.71
CA ARG A 409 0.27 -25.56 5.31
C ARG A 409 -0.07 -24.43 4.35
N ASP A 410 -1.20 -23.76 4.60
CA ASP A 410 -1.80 -22.88 3.59
C ASP A 410 -1.58 -21.39 3.88
N LEU A 411 -1.11 -21.02 5.09
CA LEU A 411 -0.79 -19.64 5.45
C LEU A 411 0.68 -19.32 5.27
N TYR A 412 0.99 -18.02 5.19
CA TYR A 412 2.35 -17.55 4.99
C TYR A 412 3.14 -17.48 6.29
N TRP A 413 4.37 -17.98 6.25
CA TRP A 413 5.32 -17.89 7.35
C TRP A 413 6.61 -17.22 6.84
N PRO A 414 7.29 -16.40 7.67
CA PRO A 414 8.54 -15.81 7.26
C PRO A 414 9.57 -16.89 6.95
N PRO A 415 10.43 -16.67 5.94
CA PRO A 415 11.54 -17.59 5.68
C PRO A 415 12.46 -17.64 6.90
N PRO A 416 13.17 -18.76 7.10
CA PRO A 416 14.17 -18.86 8.15
C PRO A 416 15.27 -17.79 7.95
N PRO A 417 15.96 -17.37 9.03
CA PRO A 417 17.02 -16.37 8.95
C PRO A 417 18.12 -16.79 7.97
N VAL A 418 18.60 -15.83 7.18
CA VAL A 418 19.58 -16.04 6.09
C VAL A 418 20.91 -16.68 6.56
N ASN A 419 21.17 -16.73 7.86
CA ASN A 419 22.39 -17.32 8.44
C ASN A 419 22.32 -18.84 8.65
N ALA A 420 21.17 -19.46 8.42
CA ALA A 420 21.07 -20.91 8.47
C ALA A 420 21.81 -21.55 7.28
N SER A 421 22.60 -22.61 7.53
CA SER A 421 23.26 -23.32 6.45
C SER A 421 22.24 -23.93 5.48
N THR A 422 22.59 -24.09 4.21
CA THR A 422 21.69 -24.70 3.21
C THR A 422 21.18 -26.09 3.61
N ARG A 423 21.91 -26.83 4.48
CA ARG A 423 21.47 -28.09 5.06
C ARG A 423 20.44 -27.91 6.17
N GLU A 424 20.56 -26.83 6.95
CA GLU A 424 19.58 -26.43 7.97
C GLU A 424 18.31 -25.89 7.31
N LEU A 425 18.42 -25.07 6.26
CA LEU A 425 17.27 -24.57 5.48
C LEU A 425 16.39 -25.71 4.93
N ALA A 426 17.00 -26.80 4.47
CA ALA A 426 16.28 -27.98 3.97
C ALA A 426 15.57 -28.79 5.07
N ARG A 427 15.87 -28.55 6.36
CA ARG A 427 15.29 -29.27 7.51
C ARG A 427 14.35 -28.38 8.35
N VAL A 428 14.37 -27.07 8.17
CA VAL A 428 13.50 -26.17 8.93
C VAL A 428 12.11 -26.22 8.33
N GLU A 429 11.26 -27.09 8.85
CA GLU A 429 9.82 -26.87 8.77
C GLU A 429 9.50 -25.63 9.60
N VAL A 430 9.13 -24.54 8.94
CA VAL A 430 8.63 -23.36 9.65
C VAL A 430 7.31 -23.74 10.28
N ARG A 431 7.34 -24.08 11.55
CA ARG A 431 6.14 -24.43 12.31
C ARG A 431 5.64 -23.19 13.08
N PRO A 432 4.32 -22.95 13.10
CA PRO A 432 3.78 -21.89 13.94
C PRO A 432 4.10 -22.19 15.41
N ARG A 433 4.69 -21.20 16.11
CA ARG A 433 4.94 -21.29 17.56
C ARG A 433 3.64 -21.44 18.34
N ALA A 434 2.59 -20.78 17.88
CA ALA A 434 1.26 -20.90 18.44
C ALA A 434 0.60 -22.20 17.95
N ARG A 435 0.18 -23.03 18.87
CA ARG A 435 -0.56 -24.27 18.58
C ARG A 435 -2.05 -24.04 18.35
N GLN A 436 -2.57 -22.89 18.75
CA GLN A 436 -3.98 -22.48 18.62
C GLN A 436 -4.06 -21.02 18.21
N PHE A 437 -5.12 -20.68 17.47
CA PHE A 437 -5.40 -19.34 17.01
C PHE A 437 -6.84 -18.97 17.32
N ALA A 438 -7.06 -17.72 17.67
CA ALA A 438 -8.40 -17.14 17.72
C ALA A 438 -8.69 -16.44 16.39
N MET A 439 -9.77 -16.81 15.72
CA MET A 439 -10.20 -16.21 14.46
C MET A 439 -11.30 -15.19 14.72
N HIS A 440 -11.04 -13.96 14.29
CA HIS A 440 -12.01 -12.87 14.31
C HIS A 440 -12.24 -12.34 12.90
N ARG A 441 -13.50 -12.15 12.52
CA ARG A 441 -13.88 -11.57 11.23
C ARG A 441 -14.04 -10.06 11.36
N TRP A 442 -13.33 -9.29 10.55
CA TRP A 442 -13.41 -7.83 10.52
C TRP A 442 -14.86 -7.35 10.26
N GLY A 443 -15.27 -6.29 10.95
CA GLY A 443 -16.64 -5.76 10.87
C GLY A 443 -17.68 -6.53 11.69
N THR A 444 -17.31 -7.68 12.31
CA THR A 444 -18.21 -8.37 13.25
C THR A 444 -18.21 -7.64 14.59
N ALA A 445 -19.39 -7.28 15.07
CA ALA A 445 -19.53 -6.66 16.37
C ALA A 445 -19.24 -7.66 17.48
N CYS A 446 -18.24 -7.38 18.30
CA CYS A 446 -17.94 -8.11 19.52
C CYS A 446 -18.49 -7.36 20.73
N ARG A 447 -19.13 -8.08 21.65
CA ARG A 447 -19.67 -7.51 22.89
C ARG A 447 -18.71 -7.75 24.04
N GLN A 448 -18.55 -6.72 24.88
CA GLN A 448 -17.78 -6.84 26.11
C GLN A 448 -18.30 -7.98 26.99
N GLY A 449 -17.40 -8.89 27.41
CA GLY A 449 -17.74 -10.00 28.31
C GLY A 449 -18.49 -11.16 27.65
N GLU A 450 -18.74 -11.15 26.33
CA GLU A 450 -19.33 -12.33 25.68
C GLU A 450 -18.36 -13.52 25.74
N PRO A 451 -18.87 -14.75 25.93
CA PRO A 451 -18.03 -15.95 25.89
C PRO A 451 -17.33 -16.06 24.54
N ALA A 452 -16.00 -16.21 24.55
CA ALA A 452 -15.25 -16.51 23.34
C ALA A 452 -15.36 -18.00 22.97
N TYR A 453 -15.20 -18.29 21.69
CA TYR A 453 -15.14 -19.66 21.14
C TYR A 453 -16.47 -20.44 21.14
N GLU A 454 -17.55 -19.81 21.54
CA GLU A 454 -18.90 -20.37 21.39
C GLU A 454 -19.43 -20.16 19.95
N PRO A 455 -20.35 -20.97 19.46
CA PRO A 455 -20.87 -20.85 18.09
C PRO A 455 -21.48 -19.49 17.72
N SER A 456 -21.98 -18.77 18.71
CA SER A 456 -22.55 -17.42 18.55
C SER A 456 -21.55 -16.28 18.77
N SER A 457 -20.30 -16.60 19.17
CA SER A 457 -19.27 -15.61 19.46
C SER A 457 -18.75 -14.95 18.20
N CYS A 458 -18.30 -13.69 18.33
CA CYS A 458 -17.55 -12.99 17.30
C CYS A 458 -16.14 -13.59 17.09
N VAL A 459 -15.67 -14.47 17.99
CA VAL A 459 -14.34 -15.08 17.97
C VAL A 459 -14.47 -16.60 17.98
N ALA A 460 -13.94 -17.26 16.96
CA ALA A 460 -13.86 -18.70 16.87
C ALA A 460 -12.47 -19.22 17.22
N LEU A 461 -12.38 -20.40 17.86
CA LEU A 461 -11.11 -21.08 18.08
C LEU A 461 -10.75 -21.94 16.86
N VAL A 462 -9.59 -21.71 16.31
CA VAL A 462 -8.96 -22.59 15.32
C VAL A 462 -7.94 -23.47 16.05
N GLY A 463 -8.32 -24.74 16.28
CA GLY A 463 -7.53 -25.65 17.06
C GLY A 463 -6.35 -26.24 16.29
N GLY A 464 -5.14 -26.05 16.81
CA GLY A 464 -3.92 -26.67 16.33
C GLY A 464 -3.41 -26.27 14.94
N ALA A 465 -2.12 -26.40 14.71
CA ALA A 465 -1.51 -26.13 13.40
C ALA A 465 -2.02 -27.08 12.28
N THR A 466 -2.69 -28.16 12.66
CA THR A 466 -3.23 -29.18 11.75
C THR A 466 -4.76 -29.08 11.56
N ALA A 467 -5.44 -28.18 12.28
CA ALA A 467 -6.88 -28.03 12.12
C ALA A 467 -7.23 -27.28 10.83
N ASP A 468 -8.16 -27.82 10.09
CA ASP A 468 -8.73 -27.18 8.92
C ASP A 468 -9.81 -26.18 9.36
N PHE A 469 -9.86 -25.02 8.70
CA PHE A 469 -10.91 -24.02 8.85
C PHE A 469 -11.36 -23.53 7.46
N THR A 470 -12.57 -23.01 7.38
CA THR A 470 -13.14 -22.57 6.10
C THR A 470 -13.37 -21.06 6.12
N MET A 471 -12.87 -20.39 5.08
CA MET A 471 -13.14 -19.01 4.81
C MET A 471 -14.05 -18.90 3.60
N CYS A 472 -15.18 -18.24 3.77
CA CYS A 472 -16.15 -18.05 2.70
C CYS A 472 -16.85 -16.70 2.79
N THR A 473 -17.46 -16.31 1.69
CA THR A 473 -18.31 -15.13 1.60
C THR A 473 -19.77 -15.59 1.48
N THR A 474 -20.68 -14.86 2.09
CA THR A 474 -22.12 -15.07 1.84
C THR A 474 -22.36 -14.77 0.35
N PRO A 475 -23.11 -15.61 -0.39
CA PRO A 475 -23.40 -15.33 -1.79
C PRO A 475 -24.16 -14.00 -1.89
N GLY A 476 -23.46 -12.93 -2.17
CA GLY A 476 -24.03 -11.70 -2.71
C GLY A 476 -24.40 -11.96 -4.17
N SER A 477 -25.29 -11.20 -4.74
CA SER A 477 -25.64 -11.28 -6.15
C SER A 477 -24.35 -11.14 -6.98
N LYS A 478 -23.83 -12.28 -7.45
CA LYS A 478 -22.64 -12.34 -8.27
C LYS A 478 -22.76 -11.34 -9.42
N PHE A 479 -21.78 -10.44 -9.54
CA PHE A 479 -21.44 -9.68 -10.74
C PHE A 479 -22.51 -8.78 -11.40
N ALA A 480 -23.74 -8.74 -10.92
CA ALA A 480 -24.78 -7.95 -11.60
C ALA A 480 -24.41 -6.45 -11.67
N ASN A 481 -23.46 -5.97 -10.86
CA ASN A 481 -23.11 -4.56 -10.73
C ASN A 481 -21.61 -4.28 -10.48
N GLY A 482 -20.71 -5.24 -10.70
CA GLY A 482 -19.29 -5.08 -10.38
C GLY A 482 -18.97 -5.05 -8.87
N THR A 483 -19.92 -5.42 -8.01
CA THR A 483 -19.70 -5.51 -6.56
C THR A 483 -19.21 -6.91 -6.19
N HIS A 484 -18.10 -6.98 -5.45
CA HIS A 484 -17.54 -8.23 -4.95
C HIS A 484 -17.97 -8.49 -3.50
N SER A 485 -18.27 -9.75 -3.19
CA SER A 485 -18.42 -10.19 -1.82
C SER A 485 -17.05 -10.52 -1.24
N TRP A 486 -16.75 -10.04 -0.03
CA TRP A 486 -15.47 -10.32 0.61
C TRP A 486 -15.57 -10.46 2.12
N ALA A 487 -14.57 -11.10 2.70
CA ALA A 487 -14.45 -11.24 4.15
C ALA A 487 -12.97 -11.26 4.54
N LEU A 488 -12.59 -10.38 5.46
CA LEU A 488 -11.29 -10.37 6.12
C LEU A 488 -11.41 -11.09 7.46
N SER A 489 -10.54 -12.06 7.72
CA SER A 489 -10.39 -12.67 9.04
C SER A 489 -8.95 -12.55 9.53
N THR A 490 -8.81 -12.20 10.81
CA THR A 490 -7.55 -12.23 11.55
C THR A 490 -7.48 -13.53 12.34
N LEU A 491 -6.38 -14.27 12.18
CA LEU A 491 -6.03 -15.39 13.04
C LEU A 491 -4.94 -14.91 14.00
N ALA A 492 -5.33 -14.59 15.22
CA ALA A 492 -4.43 -14.11 16.27
C ALA A 492 -3.91 -15.30 17.08
N PRO A 493 -2.60 -15.39 17.36
CA PRO A 493 -2.04 -16.49 18.14
C PRO A 493 -2.50 -16.40 19.61
N LEU A 494 -2.75 -17.56 20.23
CA LEU A 494 -2.78 -17.63 21.69
C LEU A 494 -1.38 -17.37 22.21
N LEU A 495 -1.23 -16.36 23.05
CA LEU A 495 0.06 -15.95 23.58
C LEU A 495 0.62 -17.01 24.55
N PRO A 496 1.95 -17.23 24.55
CA PRO A 496 2.59 -18.14 25.49
C PRO A 496 2.31 -17.77 26.94
N GLY A 497 2.29 -18.76 27.83
CA GLY A 497 2.00 -18.59 29.25
C GLY A 497 0.53 -18.77 29.56
N ALA A 498 -0.19 -17.71 29.82
CA ALA A 498 -1.58 -17.78 30.27
C ALA A 498 -2.61 -18.09 29.18
N GLY A 499 -2.29 -17.83 27.91
CA GLY A 499 -3.22 -18.05 26.80
C GLY A 499 -4.12 -16.86 26.47
N TRP A 500 -3.68 -15.65 26.78
CA TRP A 500 -4.28 -14.42 26.27
C TRP A 500 -4.25 -14.38 24.74
N VAL A 501 -5.19 -13.67 24.13
CA VAL A 501 -5.16 -13.33 22.70
C VAL A 501 -5.32 -11.83 22.53
N LEU A 502 -4.38 -11.20 21.83
CA LEU A 502 -4.54 -9.84 21.33
C LEU A 502 -5.11 -9.92 19.92
N LEU A 503 -6.37 -9.57 19.72
CA LEU A 503 -6.98 -9.52 18.37
C LEU A 503 -6.54 -8.25 17.62
N GLY A 504 -6.17 -7.20 18.35
CA GLY A 504 -5.65 -5.95 17.83
C GLY A 504 -6.65 -4.79 17.85
N GLU A 505 -6.36 -3.76 17.09
CA GLU A 505 -7.21 -2.56 17.00
C GLU A 505 -8.43 -2.84 16.11
N ARG A 506 -9.64 -2.64 16.69
CA ARG A 506 -10.92 -3.07 16.11
C ARG A 506 -11.23 -2.42 14.77
N ASP A 507 -10.95 -1.10 14.65
CA ASP A 507 -11.38 -0.28 13.52
C ASP A 507 -10.32 -0.17 12.42
N LYS A 508 -9.28 -1.01 12.46
CA LYS A 508 -8.19 -1.06 11.48
C LYS A 508 -8.23 -2.36 10.68
N PHE A 509 -7.88 -2.29 9.39
CA PHE A 509 -7.76 -3.48 8.56
C PHE A 509 -6.62 -4.40 9.05
N VAL A 510 -5.46 -3.82 9.39
CA VAL A 510 -4.35 -4.54 10.02
C VAL A 510 -4.43 -4.30 11.52
N GLY A 511 -5.13 -5.16 12.23
CA GLY A 511 -5.41 -5.02 13.67
C GLY A 511 -4.16 -4.96 14.53
N VAL A 512 -3.11 -5.72 14.18
CA VAL A 512 -1.81 -5.70 14.86
C VAL A 512 -0.72 -5.38 13.83
N SER A 513 -0.25 -4.15 13.81
CA SER A 513 0.86 -3.67 12.98
C SER A 513 2.05 -3.28 13.85
N ALA A 514 3.27 -3.50 13.37
CA ALA A 514 4.50 -3.04 14.04
C ALA A 514 4.55 -1.51 14.24
N ASN A 515 3.80 -0.75 13.45
CA ASN A 515 3.68 0.70 13.62
C ASN A 515 2.69 1.10 14.73
N ARG A 516 1.95 0.14 15.29
CA ARG A 516 0.96 0.37 16.36
C ARG A 516 1.31 -0.36 17.65
N PHE A 517 1.76 -1.63 17.58
CA PHE A 517 1.97 -2.47 18.76
C PHE A 517 3.41 -2.95 18.86
N ALA A 518 3.90 -3.02 20.11
CA ALA A 518 5.19 -3.63 20.46
C ALA A 518 5.08 -4.40 21.76
N ALA A 519 6.10 -5.21 22.06
CA ALA A 519 6.32 -5.87 23.36
C ALA A 519 5.07 -6.53 23.96
N VAL A 520 4.34 -7.33 23.15
CA VAL A 520 3.11 -8.01 23.59
C VAL A 520 3.46 -9.15 24.55
N ASP A 521 2.97 -9.08 25.78
CA ASP A 521 3.19 -10.04 26.87
C ASP A 521 1.87 -10.51 27.47
N GLY A 522 1.56 -11.80 27.31
CA GLY A 522 0.41 -12.50 27.88
C GLY A 522 0.78 -13.58 28.89
N SER A 523 1.98 -13.51 29.51
CA SER A 523 2.46 -14.51 30.47
C SER A 523 1.68 -14.51 31.79
N ASP A 524 1.16 -13.36 32.21
CA ASP A 524 0.35 -13.18 33.41
C ASP A 524 -1.14 -13.48 33.11
N ALA A 525 -1.77 -14.38 33.86
CA ALA A 525 -3.16 -14.72 33.67
C ALA A 525 -4.11 -13.56 33.99
N ALA A 526 -3.74 -12.66 34.89
CA ALA A 526 -4.58 -11.55 35.30
C ALA A 526 -4.49 -10.34 34.34
N VAL A 527 -3.35 -10.18 33.63
CA VAL A 527 -3.08 -8.95 32.88
C VAL A 527 -2.37 -9.23 31.56
N LEU A 528 -2.95 -8.72 30.47
CA LEU A 528 -2.29 -8.61 29.16
C LEU A 528 -1.57 -7.27 29.05
N ARG A 529 -0.28 -7.26 28.73
CA ARG A 529 0.53 -6.03 28.58
C ARG A 529 1.02 -5.89 27.14
N PHE A 530 1.06 -4.66 26.64
CA PHE A 530 1.59 -4.34 25.32
C PHE A 530 1.90 -2.84 25.20
N GLU A 531 2.86 -2.51 24.37
CA GLU A 531 3.16 -1.13 24.04
C GLU A 531 2.31 -0.66 22.86
N VAL A 532 1.90 0.61 22.89
CA VAL A 532 1.08 1.25 21.83
C VAL A 532 1.76 2.54 21.37
N PHE A 533 1.91 2.65 20.06
CA PHE A 533 2.36 3.87 19.39
C PHE A 533 1.17 4.62 18.80
N GLY A 534 1.13 5.94 18.95
CA GLY A 534 0.05 6.76 18.41
C GLY A 534 0.29 8.24 18.58
N MET A 535 -0.75 9.02 18.46
CA MET A 535 -0.73 10.47 18.73
C MET A 535 -1.31 10.73 20.11
N THR A 536 -0.73 11.65 20.86
CA THR A 536 -1.32 12.12 22.13
C THR A 536 -2.75 12.59 21.88
N GLY A 537 -3.69 12.11 22.68
CA GLY A 537 -5.13 12.34 22.51
C GLY A 537 -5.85 11.39 21.55
N GLU A 538 -5.14 10.50 20.87
CA GLU A 538 -5.75 9.46 20.02
C GLU A 538 -6.50 8.44 20.87
N VAL A 539 -7.71 8.09 20.44
CA VAL A 539 -8.51 7.03 21.07
C VAL A 539 -8.25 5.73 20.34
N VAL A 540 -7.84 4.70 21.08
CA VAL A 540 -7.53 3.37 20.54
C VAL A 540 -8.52 2.35 21.09
N HIS A 541 -9.14 1.58 20.20
CA HIS A 541 -10.10 0.53 20.54
C HIS A 541 -9.49 -0.85 20.32
N VAL A 542 -9.19 -1.56 21.38
CA VAL A 542 -8.50 -2.85 21.33
C VAL A 542 -9.45 -3.99 21.64
N LEU A 543 -9.38 -5.05 20.84
CA LEU A 543 -10.02 -6.33 21.09
C LEU A 543 -9.00 -7.34 21.60
N ALA A 544 -9.37 -8.07 22.64
CA ALA A 544 -8.59 -9.17 23.20
C ALA A 544 -9.51 -10.29 23.67
N VAL A 545 -8.93 -11.45 23.99
CA VAL A 545 -9.63 -12.55 24.64
C VAL A 545 -8.87 -12.95 25.89
N THR A 546 -9.58 -13.09 27.01
CA THR A 546 -9.01 -13.51 28.30
C THR A 546 -8.58 -14.98 28.25
N PRO A 547 -7.66 -15.39 29.14
CA PRO A 547 -7.23 -16.77 29.23
C PRO A 547 -8.36 -17.76 29.55
N PRO A 548 -8.20 -19.06 29.13
CA PRO A 548 -9.04 -20.14 29.62
C PRO A 548 -9.01 -20.28 31.16
N PRO A 549 -9.98 -20.97 31.82
CA PRO A 549 -11.05 -21.78 31.20
C PRO A 549 -12.31 -20.99 30.81
N LYS A 550 -12.47 -19.76 31.25
CA LYS A 550 -13.62 -18.91 30.95
C LYS A 550 -13.21 -17.76 30.02
N ALA A 551 -12.74 -18.13 28.82
CA ALA A 551 -12.34 -17.14 27.85
C ALA A 551 -13.50 -16.22 27.46
N THR A 552 -13.32 -14.91 27.62
CA THR A 552 -14.30 -13.88 27.29
C THR A 552 -13.66 -12.80 26.40
N VAL A 553 -14.49 -12.16 25.58
CA VAL A 553 -14.05 -11.06 24.73
C VAL A 553 -13.92 -9.79 25.56
N VAL A 554 -12.81 -9.11 25.43
CA VAL A 554 -12.55 -7.78 25.97
C VAL A 554 -12.54 -6.77 24.83
N ALA A 555 -13.43 -5.78 24.90
CA ALA A 555 -13.49 -4.63 23.99
C ALA A 555 -13.12 -3.38 24.78
N ALA A 556 -11.82 -3.10 24.88
CA ALA A 556 -11.29 -2.04 25.71
C ALA A 556 -10.95 -0.78 24.90
N THR A 557 -11.06 0.38 25.53
CA THR A 557 -10.78 1.68 24.92
C THR A 557 -9.89 2.49 25.82
N ALA A 558 -8.85 3.13 25.27
CA ALA A 558 -8.03 4.09 25.99
C ALA A 558 -7.71 5.30 25.12
N THR A 559 -7.50 6.46 25.77
CA THR A 559 -6.95 7.66 25.15
C THR A 559 -5.46 7.70 25.43
N LEU A 560 -4.64 7.82 24.39
CA LEU A 560 -3.19 7.86 24.52
C LEU A 560 -2.74 9.17 25.17
N THR A 561 -1.98 9.08 26.24
CA THR A 561 -1.45 10.24 26.99
C THR A 561 -0.09 10.71 26.46
N ALA A 562 0.57 9.88 25.65
CA ALA A 562 1.84 10.18 24.98
C ALA A 562 1.93 9.41 23.63
N PRO A 563 2.88 9.77 22.76
CA PRO A 563 3.07 9.07 21.46
C PRO A 563 3.49 7.59 21.59
N HIS A 564 4.02 7.19 22.74
CA HIS A 564 4.43 5.84 23.08
C HIS A 564 4.05 5.56 24.54
N VAL A 565 3.21 4.56 24.76
CA VAL A 565 2.68 4.21 26.08
C VAL A 565 2.71 2.69 26.30
N LEU A 566 2.85 2.26 27.56
CA LEU A 566 2.59 0.89 27.97
C LEU A 566 1.11 0.79 28.35
N CYS A 567 0.41 -0.16 27.77
CA CYS A 567 -0.99 -0.44 28.07
C CYS A 567 -1.12 -1.81 28.74
N SER A 568 -2.07 -1.92 29.66
CA SER A 568 -2.46 -3.17 30.30
C SER A 568 -3.97 -3.36 30.23
N ILE A 569 -4.41 -4.60 29.97
CA ILE A 569 -5.80 -5.02 30.07
C ILE A 569 -5.91 -5.99 31.24
N ASP A 570 -6.71 -5.62 32.23
CA ASP A 570 -7.00 -6.45 33.40
C ASP A 570 -8.13 -7.44 33.11
N GLN A 571 -7.96 -8.70 33.47
CA GLN A 571 -8.92 -9.78 33.20
C GLN A 571 -10.26 -9.58 33.89
N GLN A 572 -10.27 -9.07 35.14
CA GLN A 572 -11.49 -8.99 35.95
C GLN A 572 -12.32 -7.77 35.59
N SER A 573 -11.70 -6.61 35.47
CA SER A 573 -12.37 -5.36 35.14
C SER A 573 -12.62 -5.21 33.65
N ALA A 574 -11.87 -5.96 32.83
CA ALA A 574 -11.85 -5.84 31.36
C ALA A 574 -11.59 -4.38 30.90
N SER A 575 -10.89 -3.61 31.71
CA SER A 575 -10.50 -2.24 31.43
C SER A 575 -9.07 -2.18 30.85
N MET A 576 -8.81 -1.17 30.04
CA MET A 576 -7.49 -0.87 29.51
C MET A 576 -6.98 0.42 30.15
N VAL A 577 -5.79 0.35 30.75
CA VAL A 577 -5.08 1.49 31.31
C VAL A 577 -3.77 1.66 30.56
N CYS A 578 -3.42 2.90 30.20
CA CYS A 578 -2.18 3.20 29.48
C CYS A 578 -1.38 4.26 30.23
N CYS A 579 -0.09 3.99 30.43
CA CYS A 579 0.83 4.86 31.14
C CYS A 579 2.01 5.23 30.26
N VAL A 580 2.57 6.43 30.50
CA VAL A 580 3.74 6.91 29.74
C VAL A 580 4.97 6.11 30.15
N LEU A 581 5.69 5.56 29.17
CA LEU A 581 7.00 4.96 29.40
C LEU A 581 8.00 6.07 29.75
N SER A 582 8.49 6.10 30.98
CA SER A 582 9.56 7.03 31.37
C SER A 582 10.89 6.55 30.77
N ALA A 583 11.68 7.47 30.23
CA ALA A 583 12.99 7.16 29.63
C ALA A 583 14.02 6.54 30.61
N SER A 584 13.70 6.44 31.91
CA SER A 584 14.56 5.94 32.96
C SER A 584 14.11 4.61 33.60
N ALA A 585 12.94 4.09 33.23
CA ALA A 585 12.45 2.82 33.75
C ALA A 585 12.65 1.69 32.74
N ASP A 586 13.25 0.60 33.19
CA ASP A 586 13.13 -0.67 32.46
C ASP A 586 11.65 -1.10 32.44
N ALA A 587 11.28 -1.94 31.49
CA ALA A 587 9.88 -2.35 31.27
C ALA A 587 9.20 -2.95 32.54
N LYS A 588 9.98 -3.46 33.51
CA LYS A 588 9.49 -3.95 34.80
C LYS A 588 9.14 -2.83 35.78
N GLY A 589 9.95 -1.80 35.86
CA GLY A 589 9.68 -0.66 36.75
C GLY A 589 8.52 0.22 36.27
N ALA A 590 8.29 0.30 34.94
CA ALA A 590 7.13 0.99 34.38
C ALA A 590 5.81 0.24 34.64
N ALA A 591 5.86 -1.09 34.69
CA ALA A 591 4.68 -1.94 34.94
C ALA A 591 4.16 -1.85 36.41
N GLU A 592 5.02 -1.52 37.37
CA GLU A 592 4.63 -1.30 38.77
C GLU A 592 4.05 0.11 39.04
N ALA A 593 4.31 1.05 38.12
CA ALA A 593 3.82 2.43 38.21
C ALA A 593 2.45 2.65 37.52
N CYS A 594 1.98 1.68 36.73
CA CYS A 594 0.66 1.58 36.11
C CYS A 594 -0.26 0.68 36.91
#